data_cc76a10cd9454bf27aa6718687224107
#
_entry.id   cc76a10cd9454bf27aa6718687224107
#
_cell.length_a   1.000
_cell.length_b   1.000
_cell.length_c   1.000
_cell.angle_alpha   90.00
_cell.angle_beta   90.00
_cell.angle_gamma   90.00
#
_symmetry.space_group_name_H-M   'P 1'
#
loop_
_entity.id
_entity.type
_entity.pdbx_description
1 polymer ?
#
loop_
_entity_poly.entity_id
_entity_poly.type
_entity_poly.pdbx_seq_one_letter_code
_entity_poly.pdbx_strand_id
1 'polypeptide(L)'
;MTATVQRLNRLLPQTQCRECGYDGCLPYAQALAEGSAPVNLCAPGGEAVMADIAGLLGKARIAPAKIQHHVLAWIDETACIGCTACIRACPVDAIMGARKLMHTVIADECTGCGLCVAPCPVDCIHMQPVKADYLPQARHLSDNGAARFAAAEHAKTRYERHQARKQREAAERNAML
;
A
#
# COMPACT_ATOMS: atom_id res chain seq x y z
N MET A 1 19.62 8.22 -5.23
CA MET A 1 19.06 6.85 -5.37
C MET A 1 19.84 6.11 -6.46
N THR A 2 20.39 4.91 -6.16
CA THR A 2 21.13 4.12 -7.17
C THR A 2 20.17 3.51 -8.19
N ALA A 3 20.69 3.18 -9.40
CA ALA A 3 19.89 2.52 -10.45
C ALA A 3 19.28 1.19 -9.96
N THR A 4 20.00 0.44 -9.13
CA THR A 4 19.52 -0.82 -8.54
C THR A 4 18.32 -0.60 -7.61
N VAL A 5 18.35 0.40 -6.73
CA VAL A 5 17.23 0.74 -5.84
C VAL A 5 15.99 1.12 -6.66
N GLN A 6 16.16 1.91 -7.73
CA GLN A 6 15.04 2.27 -8.59
C GLN A 6 14.41 1.07 -9.28
N ARG A 7 15.22 0.14 -9.79
CA ARG A 7 14.75 -1.11 -10.42
C ARG A 7 14.00 -1.98 -9.41
N LEU A 8 14.56 -2.19 -8.21
CA LEU A 8 13.90 -2.93 -7.13
C LEU A 8 12.58 -2.29 -6.71
N ASN A 9 12.57 -0.97 -6.53
CA ASN A 9 11.34 -0.25 -6.15
C ASN A 9 10.22 -0.40 -7.20
N ARG A 10 10.56 -0.49 -8.50
CA ARG A 10 9.58 -0.73 -9.57
C ARG A 10 8.98 -2.14 -9.55
N LEU A 11 9.70 -3.14 -9.02
CA LEU A 11 9.18 -4.50 -8.88
C LEU A 11 8.14 -4.62 -7.76
N LEU A 12 8.19 -3.72 -6.76
CA LEU A 12 7.32 -3.74 -5.60
C LEU A 12 5.91 -3.21 -5.92
N PRO A 13 4.87 -3.76 -5.28
CA PRO A 13 3.47 -3.45 -5.58
C PRO A 13 3.01 -2.06 -5.13
N GLN A 14 3.85 -1.27 -4.50
CA GLN A 14 3.61 0.13 -4.08
C GLN A 14 2.40 0.35 -3.15
N THR A 15 1.98 -0.70 -2.43
CA THR A 15 0.87 -0.63 -1.47
C THR A 15 1.20 0.16 -0.22
N GLN A 16 2.49 0.37 0.08
CA GLN A 16 2.99 1.06 1.28
C GLN A 16 2.45 0.46 2.59
N CYS A 17 2.15 -0.85 2.60
CA CYS A 17 1.44 -1.56 3.67
C CYS A 17 2.27 -1.79 4.94
N ARG A 18 3.60 -1.69 4.86
CA ARG A 18 4.56 -1.97 5.95
C ARG A 18 4.59 -3.42 6.44
N GLU A 19 3.90 -4.34 5.78
CA GLU A 19 3.87 -5.77 6.15
C GLU A 19 5.25 -6.45 6.13
N CYS A 20 6.17 -5.90 5.35
CA CYS A 20 7.57 -6.33 5.31
C CYS A 20 8.43 -5.82 6.47
N GLY A 21 7.88 -5.02 7.39
CA GLY A 21 8.59 -4.40 8.51
C GLY A 21 9.33 -3.11 8.17
N TYR A 22 9.27 -2.64 6.93
CA TYR A 22 9.85 -1.35 6.50
C TYR A 22 8.78 -0.27 6.36
N ASP A 23 9.18 1.00 6.48
CA ASP A 23 8.26 2.15 6.41
C ASP A 23 7.74 2.45 4.98
N GLY A 24 7.68 1.45 4.12
CA GLY A 24 7.18 1.53 2.77
C GLY A 24 8.01 0.75 1.77
N CYS A 25 7.63 0.82 0.50
CA CYS A 25 8.29 0.04 -0.55
C CYS A 25 9.71 0.53 -0.84
N LEU A 26 9.95 1.85 -0.83
CA LEU A 26 11.28 2.39 -1.11
C LEU A 26 12.32 2.01 -0.04
N PRO A 27 12.08 2.11 1.28
CA PRO A 27 13.00 1.62 2.30
C PRO A 27 13.32 0.12 2.17
N TYR A 28 12.33 -0.69 1.83
CA TYR A 28 12.58 -2.11 1.57
C TYR A 28 13.46 -2.31 0.32
N ALA A 29 13.22 -1.57 -0.76
CA ALA A 29 14.08 -1.61 -1.96
C ALA A 29 15.54 -1.18 -1.67
N GLN A 30 15.75 -0.23 -0.77
CA GLN A 30 17.07 0.18 -0.30
C GLN A 30 17.76 -0.95 0.46
N ALA A 31 17.08 -1.54 1.45
CA ALA A 31 17.61 -2.65 2.23
C ALA A 31 17.92 -3.89 1.37
N LEU A 32 17.12 -4.17 0.34
CA LEU A 32 17.40 -5.21 -0.65
C LEU A 32 18.68 -4.92 -1.45
N ALA A 33 18.87 -3.68 -1.91
CA ALA A 33 20.06 -3.28 -2.67
C ALA A 33 21.34 -3.33 -1.83
N GLU A 34 21.23 -3.04 -0.53
CA GLU A 34 22.32 -3.12 0.45
C GLU A 34 22.61 -4.56 0.91
N GLY A 35 21.72 -5.51 0.58
CA GLY A 35 21.83 -6.90 1.01
C GLY A 35 21.44 -7.14 2.46
N SER A 36 20.88 -6.15 3.15
CA SER A 36 20.45 -6.22 4.56
C SER A 36 19.06 -6.84 4.74
N ALA A 37 18.29 -7.03 3.65
CA ALA A 37 16.96 -7.64 3.66
C ALA A 37 16.88 -8.91 2.81
N PRO A 38 16.10 -9.93 3.24
CA PRO A 38 15.78 -11.07 2.40
C PRO A 38 14.76 -10.70 1.31
N VAL A 39 14.76 -11.48 0.21
CA VAL A 39 13.96 -11.18 -1.00
C VAL A 39 12.45 -11.46 -0.88
N ASN A 40 12.02 -12.11 0.21
CA ASN A 40 10.69 -12.74 0.35
C ASN A 40 9.75 -12.05 1.35
N LEU A 41 10.04 -10.82 1.78
CA LEU A 41 9.23 -10.15 2.81
C LEU A 41 7.96 -9.45 2.26
N CYS A 42 7.86 -9.24 0.94
CA CYS A 42 6.72 -8.53 0.37
C CYS A 42 5.47 -9.41 0.34
N ALA A 43 4.60 -9.29 1.34
CA ALA A 43 3.38 -10.08 1.45
C ALA A 43 2.39 -9.84 0.28
N PRO A 44 2.05 -8.59 -0.13
CA PRO A 44 1.12 -8.38 -1.22
C PRO A 44 1.70 -8.74 -2.60
N GLY A 45 3.02 -8.76 -2.76
CA GLY A 45 3.66 -9.15 -4.01
C GLY A 45 3.79 -10.66 -4.21
N GLY A 46 3.72 -11.41 -3.12
CA GLY A 46 3.77 -12.87 -3.12
C GLY A 46 4.96 -13.45 -3.87
N GLU A 47 4.73 -14.60 -4.50
CA GLU A 47 5.77 -15.35 -5.22
C GLU A 47 6.29 -14.60 -6.47
N ALA A 48 5.42 -13.90 -7.20
CA ALA A 48 5.79 -13.20 -8.42
C ALA A 48 6.84 -12.10 -8.15
N VAL A 49 6.58 -11.25 -7.15
CA VAL A 49 7.52 -10.17 -6.78
C VAL A 49 8.80 -10.74 -6.17
N MET A 50 8.70 -11.78 -5.35
CA MET A 50 9.87 -12.46 -4.79
C MET A 50 10.77 -13.01 -5.91
N ALA A 51 10.19 -13.68 -6.91
CA ALA A 51 10.94 -14.25 -8.03
C ALA A 51 11.66 -13.17 -8.85
N ASP A 52 11.00 -12.04 -9.11
CA ASP A 52 11.60 -10.92 -9.85
C ASP A 52 12.73 -10.25 -9.06
N ILE A 53 12.54 -10.03 -7.75
CA ILE A 53 13.61 -9.50 -6.89
C ILE A 53 14.81 -10.46 -6.85
N ALA A 54 14.56 -11.75 -6.65
CA ALA A 54 15.60 -12.77 -6.63
C ALA A 54 16.38 -12.80 -7.94
N GLY A 55 15.67 -12.76 -9.08
CA GLY A 55 16.28 -12.70 -10.42
C GLY A 55 17.13 -11.46 -10.65
N LEU A 56 16.63 -10.28 -10.22
CA LEU A 56 17.36 -9.01 -10.35
C LEU A 56 18.66 -8.99 -9.51
N LEU A 57 18.64 -9.63 -8.33
CA LEU A 57 19.76 -9.65 -7.38
C LEU A 57 20.67 -10.88 -7.55
N GLY A 58 20.35 -11.81 -8.46
CA GLY A 58 21.08 -13.07 -8.59
C GLY A 58 21.01 -13.95 -7.35
N LYS A 59 19.92 -13.85 -6.56
CA LYS A 59 19.70 -14.63 -5.33
C LYS A 59 18.80 -15.84 -5.61
N ALA A 60 18.89 -16.84 -4.74
CA ALA A 60 17.98 -17.99 -4.77
C ALA A 60 16.52 -17.55 -4.47
N ARG A 61 15.57 -18.21 -5.14
CA ARG A 61 14.15 -18.08 -4.81
C ARG A 61 13.87 -18.80 -3.50
N ILE A 62 13.16 -18.16 -2.60
CA ILE A 62 12.74 -18.69 -1.30
C ILE A 62 11.24 -18.43 -1.12
N ALA A 63 10.54 -19.31 -0.43
CA ALA A 63 9.10 -19.13 -0.24
C ALA A 63 8.78 -17.75 0.40
N PRO A 64 7.69 -17.08 0.00
CA PRO A 64 7.24 -15.85 0.66
C PRO A 64 7.11 -16.04 2.17
N ALA A 65 7.65 -15.13 2.95
CA ALA A 65 7.60 -15.18 4.41
C ALA A 65 6.15 -15.01 4.92
N LYS A 66 5.31 -14.33 4.14
CA LYS A 66 3.91 -14.04 4.43
C LYS A 66 3.13 -13.94 3.12
N ILE A 67 1.91 -14.41 3.12
CA ILE A 67 1.00 -14.28 1.97
C ILE A 67 -0.16 -13.36 2.41
N GLN A 68 -0.41 -12.33 1.64
CA GLN A 68 -1.57 -11.48 1.83
C GLN A 68 -2.74 -11.98 0.98
N HIS A 69 -3.86 -12.29 1.64
CA HIS A 69 -5.11 -12.56 0.92
C HIS A 69 -5.67 -11.26 0.32
N HIS A 70 -6.41 -11.38 -0.78
CA HIS A 70 -7.10 -10.24 -1.40
C HIS A 70 -8.23 -9.78 -0.48
N VAL A 71 -8.03 -8.64 0.16
CA VAL A 71 -9.00 -8.01 1.07
C VAL A 71 -9.16 -6.52 0.72
N LEU A 72 -10.35 -5.98 0.98
CA LEU A 72 -10.66 -4.56 0.90
C LEU A 72 -11.06 -4.04 2.29
N ALA A 73 -10.73 -2.80 2.57
CA ALA A 73 -11.33 -2.13 3.71
C ALA A 73 -12.80 -1.83 3.41
N TRP A 74 -13.65 -2.08 4.39
CA TRP A 74 -15.06 -1.71 4.41
C TRP A 74 -15.35 -0.88 5.65
N ILE A 75 -16.12 0.18 5.52
CA ILE A 75 -16.50 1.08 6.61
C ILE A 75 -17.98 0.91 6.87
N ASP A 76 -18.35 0.61 8.12
CA ASP A 76 -19.73 0.74 8.55
C ASP A 76 -20.07 2.23 8.65
N GLU A 77 -20.77 2.71 7.62
CA GLU A 77 -21.13 4.12 7.49
C GLU A 77 -22.10 4.58 8.59
N THR A 78 -22.87 3.64 9.18
CA THR A 78 -23.82 3.95 10.26
C THR A 78 -23.12 4.17 11.59
N ALA A 79 -22.00 3.50 11.82
CA ALA A 79 -21.15 3.64 13.00
C ALA A 79 -20.08 4.73 12.86
N CYS A 80 -19.85 5.23 11.63
CA CYS A 80 -18.80 6.19 11.34
C CYS A 80 -19.10 7.57 11.93
N ILE A 81 -18.21 8.08 12.78
CA ILE A 81 -18.34 9.40 13.44
C ILE A 81 -17.67 10.56 12.67
N GLY A 82 -17.11 10.32 11.49
CA GLY A 82 -16.48 11.38 10.69
C GLY A 82 -15.19 11.95 11.28
N CYS A 83 -14.37 11.14 11.99
CA CYS A 83 -13.16 11.61 12.68
C CYS A 83 -11.96 11.87 11.76
N THR A 84 -12.00 11.44 10.50
CA THR A 84 -10.96 11.55 9.46
C THR A 84 -9.65 10.80 9.73
N ALA A 85 -9.55 9.98 10.77
CA ALA A 85 -8.34 9.24 11.11
C ALA A 85 -7.93 8.26 9.99
N CYS A 86 -8.90 7.54 9.42
CA CYS A 86 -8.69 6.61 8.32
C CYS A 86 -8.23 7.30 7.02
N ILE A 87 -8.75 8.50 6.71
CA ILE A 87 -8.32 9.31 5.55
C ILE A 87 -6.84 9.67 5.68
N ARG A 88 -6.41 10.11 6.87
CA ARG A 88 -5.01 10.45 7.13
C ARG A 88 -4.07 9.24 7.10
N ALA A 89 -4.59 8.06 7.45
CA ALA A 89 -3.82 6.82 7.48
C ALA A 89 -3.69 6.16 6.10
N CYS A 90 -4.61 6.43 5.17
CA CYS A 90 -4.63 5.80 3.87
C CYS A 90 -3.48 6.31 2.98
N PRO A 91 -2.51 5.45 2.59
CA PRO A 91 -1.35 5.90 1.83
C PRO A 91 -1.68 6.26 0.37
N VAL A 92 -2.82 5.81 -0.14
CA VAL A 92 -3.23 5.97 -1.55
C VAL A 92 -4.52 6.76 -1.71
N ASP A 93 -4.98 7.46 -0.67
CA ASP A 93 -6.21 8.27 -0.67
C ASP A 93 -7.46 7.51 -1.15
N ALA A 94 -7.56 6.22 -0.81
CA ALA A 94 -8.69 5.38 -1.18
C ALA A 94 -9.91 5.53 -0.26
N ILE A 95 -9.95 6.53 0.61
CA ILE A 95 -11.07 6.80 1.53
C ILE A 95 -11.58 8.21 1.29
N MET A 96 -12.86 8.31 1.01
CA MET A 96 -13.57 9.56 0.77
C MET A 96 -14.43 9.92 1.98
N GLY A 97 -14.56 11.20 2.25
CA GLY A 97 -15.36 11.74 3.34
C GLY A 97 -14.81 13.06 3.86
N ALA A 98 -15.41 13.58 4.92
CA ALA A 98 -14.98 14.82 5.56
C ALA A 98 -15.22 14.78 7.06
N ARG A 99 -14.68 15.79 7.77
CA ARG A 99 -14.89 15.93 9.22
C ARG A 99 -16.38 16.04 9.54
N LYS A 100 -16.86 15.23 10.48
CA LYS A 100 -18.27 15.11 10.90
C LYS A 100 -19.22 14.58 9.81
N LEU A 101 -18.71 14.05 8.71
CA LEU A 101 -19.47 13.33 7.70
C LEU A 101 -18.98 11.88 7.66
N MET A 102 -19.83 10.95 7.27
CA MET A 102 -19.44 9.55 7.10
C MET A 102 -18.32 9.40 6.06
N HIS A 103 -17.56 8.34 6.22
CA HIS A 103 -16.50 7.98 5.27
C HIS A 103 -16.88 6.72 4.53
N THR A 104 -16.44 6.62 3.27
CA THR A 104 -16.57 5.41 2.45
C THR A 104 -15.28 5.06 1.75
N VAL A 105 -15.10 3.79 1.39
CA VAL A 105 -13.92 3.30 0.69
C VAL A 105 -14.16 3.33 -0.80
N ILE A 106 -13.23 3.92 -1.55
CA ILE A 106 -13.18 3.80 -3.00
C ILE A 106 -12.54 2.43 -3.30
N ALA A 107 -13.38 1.43 -3.55
CA ALA A 107 -12.97 0.03 -3.64
C ALA A 107 -11.88 -0.19 -4.71
N ASP A 108 -12.01 0.45 -5.88
CA ASP A 108 -11.05 0.34 -6.98
C ASP A 108 -9.66 0.87 -6.64
N GLU A 109 -9.58 1.78 -5.67
CA GLU A 109 -8.31 2.40 -5.23
C GLU A 109 -7.71 1.75 -3.98
N CYS A 110 -8.51 0.97 -3.25
CA CYS A 110 -8.06 0.35 -2.02
C CYS A 110 -7.04 -0.77 -2.27
N THR A 111 -5.84 -0.64 -1.74
CA THR A 111 -4.77 -1.64 -1.86
C THR A 111 -4.84 -2.76 -0.81
N GLY A 112 -5.81 -2.74 0.12
CA GLY A 112 -5.99 -3.73 1.17
C GLY A 112 -4.90 -3.77 2.22
N CYS A 113 -4.19 -2.67 2.41
CA CYS A 113 -3.07 -2.57 3.35
C CYS A 113 -3.47 -2.61 4.83
N GLY A 114 -4.75 -2.40 5.17
CA GLY A 114 -5.27 -2.44 6.54
C GLY A 114 -4.87 -1.26 7.44
N LEU A 115 -4.05 -0.31 6.99
CA LEU A 115 -3.55 0.80 7.81
C LEU A 115 -4.64 1.75 8.36
N CYS A 116 -5.83 1.71 7.77
CA CYS A 116 -6.98 2.51 8.22
C CYS A 116 -7.72 1.89 9.42
N VAL A 117 -7.52 0.61 9.73
CA VAL A 117 -8.25 -0.12 10.77
C VAL A 117 -7.85 0.36 12.16
N ALA A 118 -6.57 0.24 12.52
CA ALA A 118 -6.07 0.55 13.85
C ALA A 118 -6.34 1.99 14.34
N PRO A 119 -6.30 3.05 13.51
CA PRO A 119 -6.57 4.40 13.97
C PRO A 119 -8.06 4.75 14.10
N CYS A 120 -8.99 3.82 13.80
CA CYS A 120 -10.42 4.05 13.93
C CYS A 120 -10.86 4.00 15.41
N PRO A 121 -11.33 5.11 16.00
CA PRO A 121 -11.64 5.14 17.44
C PRO A 121 -12.95 4.45 17.81
N VAL A 122 -13.74 4.05 16.82
CA VAL A 122 -15.05 3.39 17.00
C VAL A 122 -15.09 2.00 16.30
N ASP A 123 -13.96 1.49 15.88
CA ASP A 123 -13.78 0.16 15.26
C ASP A 123 -14.78 -0.15 14.12
N CYS A 124 -15.19 0.87 13.37
CA CYS A 124 -16.15 0.70 12.28
C CYS A 124 -15.52 0.29 10.94
N ILE A 125 -14.23 -0.06 10.92
CA ILE A 125 -13.51 -0.44 9.70
C ILE A 125 -13.09 -1.89 9.77
N HIS A 126 -13.51 -2.69 8.78
CA HIS A 126 -13.23 -4.11 8.70
C HIS A 126 -12.55 -4.46 7.36
N MET A 127 -11.65 -5.45 7.39
CA MET A 127 -11.08 -6.00 6.17
C MET A 127 -11.95 -7.15 5.68
N GLN A 128 -12.52 -7.02 4.49
CA GLN A 128 -13.41 -8.02 3.90
C GLN A 128 -12.73 -8.73 2.73
N PRO A 129 -12.88 -10.05 2.58
CA PRO A 129 -12.39 -10.78 1.41
C PRO A 129 -13.02 -10.25 0.12
N VAL A 130 -12.20 -10.11 -0.91
CA VAL A 130 -12.68 -9.74 -2.26
C VAL A 130 -12.98 -11.01 -3.02
N LYS A 131 -14.13 -11.05 -3.73
CA LYS A 131 -14.46 -12.15 -4.63
C LYS A 131 -13.44 -12.22 -5.77
N ALA A 132 -13.11 -13.44 -6.21
CA ALA A 132 -12.08 -13.66 -7.22
C ALA A 132 -12.39 -13.04 -8.59
N ASP A 133 -13.67 -12.84 -8.89
CA ASP A 133 -14.18 -12.21 -10.12
C ASP A 133 -14.21 -10.69 -10.07
N TYR A 134 -14.01 -10.10 -8.89
CA TYR A 134 -13.92 -8.66 -8.68
C TYR A 134 -12.56 -8.29 -8.11
N LEU A 135 -11.61 -8.02 -8.99
CA LEU A 135 -10.29 -7.52 -8.63
C LEU A 135 -10.20 -6.04 -9.04
N PRO A 136 -10.28 -5.10 -8.10
CA PRO A 136 -9.97 -3.70 -8.37
C PRO A 136 -8.58 -3.57 -8.99
N GLN A 137 -8.38 -2.58 -9.83
CA GLN A 137 -7.14 -2.39 -10.58
C GLN A 137 -5.89 -2.36 -9.67
N ALA A 138 -6.02 -1.79 -8.46
CA ALA A 138 -4.95 -1.79 -7.44
C ALA A 138 -4.63 -3.17 -6.86
N ARG A 139 -5.34 -4.23 -7.25
CA ARG A 139 -5.23 -5.58 -6.71
C ARG A 139 -4.55 -6.60 -7.59
N HIS A 140 -4.25 -6.27 -8.82
CA HIS A 140 -3.44 -7.14 -9.69
C HIS A 140 -1.96 -7.21 -9.25
N LEU A 141 -1.72 -7.05 -7.94
CA LEU A 141 -0.38 -6.87 -7.37
C LEU A 141 0.44 -8.15 -7.35
N SER A 142 -0.23 -9.30 -7.31
CA SER A 142 0.39 -10.63 -7.36
C SER A 142 0.31 -11.30 -8.72
N ASP A 143 -0.30 -10.64 -9.72
CA ASP A 143 -0.43 -11.19 -11.06
C ASP A 143 0.93 -11.18 -11.79
N ASN A 144 1.08 -12.07 -12.74
CA ASN A 144 2.22 -12.07 -13.65
C ASN A 144 1.93 -11.13 -14.83
N GLY A 145 2.90 -10.27 -15.16
CA GLY A 145 2.88 -9.47 -16.37
C GLY A 145 2.47 -8.01 -16.21
N ALA A 146 1.97 -7.41 -17.29
CA ALA A 146 1.78 -5.96 -17.41
C ALA A 146 0.75 -5.36 -16.42
N ALA A 147 -0.30 -6.10 -16.07
CA ALA A 147 -1.34 -5.64 -15.15
C ALA A 147 -0.78 -5.30 -13.77
N ARG A 148 0.14 -6.12 -13.25
CA ARG A 148 0.81 -5.87 -11.98
C ARG A 148 1.60 -4.55 -11.99
N PHE A 149 2.37 -4.30 -13.04
CA PHE A 149 3.17 -3.08 -13.14
C PHE A 149 2.29 -1.83 -13.29
N ALA A 150 1.19 -1.94 -14.04
CA ALA A 150 0.23 -0.85 -14.17
C ALA A 150 -0.43 -0.53 -12.81
N ALA A 151 -0.86 -1.55 -12.06
CA ALA A 151 -1.43 -1.39 -10.73
C ALA A 151 -0.42 -0.76 -9.73
N ALA A 152 0.83 -1.21 -9.76
CA ALA A 152 1.89 -0.67 -8.91
C ALA A 152 2.20 0.80 -9.24
N GLU A 153 2.28 1.17 -10.53
CA GLU A 153 2.53 2.56 -10.94
C GLU A 153 1.35 3.48 -10.57
N HIS A 154 0.12 2.99 -10.71
CA HIS A 154 -1.07 3.70 -10.26
C HIS A 154 -1.04 3.95 -8.75
N ALA A 155 -0.80 2.92 -7.94
CA ALA A 155 -0.71 3.03 -6.48
C ALA A 155 0.43 3.97 -6.05
N LYS A 156 1.59 3.91 -6.72
CA LYS A 156 2.73 4.80 -6.49
C LYS A 156 2.38 6.25 -6.77
N THR A 157 1.74 6.54 -7.91
CA THR A 157 1.31 7.90 -8.27
C THR A 157 0.37 8.48 -7.21
N ARG A 158 -0.58 7.69 -6.72
CA ARG A 158 -1.48 8.12 -5.64
C ARG A 158 -0.73 8.37 -4.34
N TYR A 159 0.20 7.50 -3.98
CA TYR A 159 1.05 7.70 -2.80
C TYR A 159 1.89 8.97 -2.88
N GLU A 160 2.52 9.25 -4.01
CA GLU A 160 3.32 10.47 -4.21
C GLU A 160 2.45 11.73 -4.09
N ARG A 161 1.23 11.71 -4.64
CA ARG A 161 0.24 12.80 -4.49
C ARG A 161 -0.17 12.99 -3.03
N HIS A 162 -0.42 11.89 -2.31
CA HIS A 162 -0.72 11.90 -0.88
C HIS A 162 0.42 12.55 -0.08
N GLN A 163 1.67 12.15 -0.33
CA GLN A 163 2.83 12.74 0.35
C GLN A 163 3.00 14.23 0.05
N ALA A 164 2.85 14.63 -1.22
CA ALA A 164 2.93 16.04 -1.61
C ALA A 164 1.83 16.88 -0.92
N ARG A 165 0.60 16.37 -0.82
CA ARG A 165 -0.48 17.03 -0.07
C ARG A 165 -0.12 17.19 1.40
N LYS A 166 0.34 16.14 2.07
CA LYS A 166 0.74 16.20 3.49
C LYS A 166 1.85 17.24 3.74
N GLN A 167 2.83 17.32 2.82
CA GLN A 167 3.90 18.32 2.92
C GLN A 167 3.35 19.74 2.79
N ARG A 168 2.44 20.01 1.84
CA ARG A 168 1.80 21.33 1.71
C ARG A 168 1.00 21.70 2.95
N GLU A 169 0.15 20.80 3.45
CA GLU A 169 -0.64 21.02 4.67
C GLU A 169 0.25 21.27 5.90
N ALA A 170 1.39 20.60 6.01
CA ALA A 170 2.35 20.83 7.09
C ALA A 170 3.03 22.21 6.96
N ALA A 171 3.42 22.61 5.75
CA ALA A 171 4.03 23.92 5.50
C ALA A 171 3.04 25.06 5.80
N GLU A 172 1.78 24.93 5.38
CA GLU A 172 0.72 25.90 5.66
C GLU A 172 0.49 26.07 7.16
N ARG A 173 0.39 24.95 7.91
CA ARG A 173 0.26 25.02 9.38
C ARG A 173 1.44 25.72 10.05
N ASN A 174 2.66 25.45 9.61
CA ASN A 174 3.86 26.09 10.17
C ASN A 174 3.95 27.59 9.84
N ALA A 175 3.40 28.00 8.71
CA ALA A 175 3.36 29.42 8.33
C ALA A 175 2.30 30.26 9.09
N MET A 176 1.36 29.60 9.78
CA MET A 176 0.30 30.22 10.58
C MET A 176 0.65 30.35 12.06
N LEU A 177 1.78 29.82 12.49
CA LEU A 177 2.34 29.88 13.86
C LEU A 177 3.38 30.99 13.99
#